data_1451ccfd6f1293540f8f1f98f043ffff
#
_entry.id   1451ccfd6f1293540f8f1f98f043ffff
#
_cell.length_a   1.000
_cell.length_b   1.000
_cell.length_c   1.000
_cell.angle_alpha   90.00
_cell.angle_beta   90.00
_cell.angle_gamma   90.00
#
_symmetry.space_group_name_H-M   'P 1'
#
loop_
_entity.id
_entity.type
_entity.pdbx_description
1 polymer ?
#
loop_
_entity_poly.entity_id
_entity_poly.type
_entity_poly.pdbx_seq_one_letter_code
_entity_poly.pdbx_strand_id
1 'polypeptide(L)'
;MIAHIQGRLVEKSPTDVVIDCNGVGYHLHISLHTFSLIPNSENIKLFTHLQIKEDAHTLFGFVEKSEREIFKLLLSVSGIGASIARTMLSSMEPKQILQAIATGDVVSIQSIKGIGTKTAQRVILDLKEKVLKVHDLDEVSMSSNNTNKDEALSALEVLGFNKKLAEKVVEKIARENPDATIESIIKQALKNL
;
A
#
# COMPACT_ATOMS: atom_id res chain seq x y z
N MET A 1 -2.38 -15.08 -5.24
CA MET A 1 -1.68 -13.77 -5.32
C MET A 1 -0.27 -13.93 -4.77
N ILE A 2 0.75 -13.33 -5.39
CA ILE A 2 2.15 -13.38 -4.92
C ILE A 2 2.39 -12.13 -4.07
N ALA A 3 2.62 -12.32 -2.74
CA ALA A 3 2.72 -11.22 -1.79
C ALA A 3 4.16 -10.68 -1.64
N HIS A 4 5.14 -11.54 -1.78
CA HIS A 4 6.57 -11.23 -1.79
C HIS A 4 7.33 -12.35 -2.48
N ILE A 5 8.54 -12.05 -2.90
CA ILE A 5 9.52 -13.00 -3.42
C ILE A 5 10.81 -12.82 -2.64
N GLN A 6 11.43 -13.93 -2.23
CA GLN A 6 12.70 -13.94 -1.53
C GLN A 6 13.61 -15.01 -2.16
N GLY A 7 14.82 -14.61 -2.51
CA GLY A 7 15.77 -15.52 -3.15
C GLY A 7 17.05 -14.80 -3.54
N ARG A 8 17.84 -15.46 -4.38
CA ARG A 8 19.11 -14.95 -4.87
C ARG A 8 18.90 -13.93 -5.97
N LEU A 9 19.50 -12.76 -5.83
CA LEU A 9 19.51 -11.73 -6.88
C LEU A 9 20.44 -12.16 -8.01
N VAL A 10 19.87 -12.47 -9.18
CA VAL A 10 20.60 -12.93 -10.37
C VAL A 10 20.96 -11.78 -11.29
N GLU A 11 19.96 -10.90 -11.53
CA GLU A 11 20.12 -9.73 -12.39
C GLU A 11 19.54 -8.49 -11.71
N LYS A 12 20.24 -7.37 -11.88
CA LYS A 12 19.79 -6.06 -11.38
C LYS A 12 20.03 -4.98 -12.42
N SER A 13 18.97 -4.34 -12.85
CA SER A 13 19.00 -3.15 -13.70
C SER A 13 18.21 -2.01 -13.03
N PRO A 14 18.32 -0.76 -13.48
CA PRO A 14 17.55 0.35 -12.91
C PRO A 14 16.03 0.17 -12.97
N THR A 15 15.53 -0.67 -13.84
CA THR A 15 14.09 -0.86 -14.09
C THR A 15 13.59 -2.25 -13.77
N ASP A 16 14.49 -3.23 -13.60
CA ASP A 16 14.12 -4.63 -13.52
C ASP A 16 15.11 -5.42 -12.67
N VAL A 17 14.62 -6.48 -12.02
CA VAL A 17 15.44 -7.47 -11.33
C VAL A 17 14.98 -8.88 -11.64
N VAL A 18 15.90 -9.84 -11.60
CA VAL A 18 15.58 -11.27 -11.62
C VAL A 18 16.02 -11.89 -10.30
N ILE A 19 15.08 -12.55 -9.60
CA ILE A 19 15.30 -13.26 -8.34
C ILE A 19 15.09 -14.74 -8.57
N ASP A 20 16.13 -15.53 -8.32
CA ASP A 20 16.07 -16.99 -8.34
C ASP A 20 15.52 -17.51 -7.00
N CYS A 21 14.44 -18.25 -7.08
CA CYS A 21 13.81 -18.94 -5.96
C CYS A 21 13.86 -20.44 -6.23
N ASN A 22 14.94 -21.09 -5.79
CA ASN A 22 15.16 -22.52 -5.95
C ASN A 22 15.05 -23.03 -7.41
N GLY A 23 15.68 -22.33 -8.34
CA GLY A 23 15.72 -22.69 -9.76
C GLY A 23 14.57 -22.08 -10.59
N VAL A 24 13.68 -21.29 -9.99
CA VAL A 24 12.68 -20.50 -10.71
C VAL A 24 13.07 -19.03 -10.67
N GLY A 25 13.41 -18.47 -11.85
CA GLY A 25 13.74 -17.04 -11.98
C GLY A 25 12.48 -16.19 -12.14
N TYR A 26 12.22 -15.31 -11.15
CA TYR A 26 11.15 -14.34 -11.23
C TYR A 26 11.68 -13.00 -11.73
N HIS A 27 11.13 -12.51 -12.85
CA HIS A 27 11.40 -11.19 -13.38
C HIS A 27 10.41 -10.17 -12.78
N LEU A 28 10.93 -9.11 -12.15
CA LEU A 28 10.14 -8.06 -11.52
C LEU A 28 10.52 -6.70 -12.07
N HIS A 29 9.51 -5.91 -12.46
CA HIS A 29 9.70 -4.50 -12.74
C HIS A 29 9.78 -3.72 -11.42
N ILE A 30 10.76 -2.81 -11.33
CA ILE A 30 10.98 -1.98 -10.14
C ILE A 30 11.00 -0.49 -10.49
N SER A 31 10.82 0.36 -9.50
CA SER A 31 11.05 1.80 -9.58
C SER A 31 12.54 2.12 -9.36
N LEU A 32 12.97 3.34 -9.72
CA LEU A 32 14.31 3.82 -9.36
C LEU A 32 14.48 3.97 -7.85
N HIS A 33 13.40 4.27 -7.12
CA HIS A 33 13.42 4.30 -5.66
C HIS A 33 13.75 2.92 -5.09
N THR A 34 13.00 1.88 -5.48
CA THR A 34 13.33 0.48 -5.12
C THR A 34 14.75 0.10 -5.54
N PHE A 35 15.18 0.44 -6.76
CA PHE A 35 16.54 0.15 -7.23
C PHE A 35 17.62 0.70 -6.32
N SER A 36 17.45 1.94 -5.82
CA SER A 36 18.40 2.58 -4.92
C SER A 36 18.48 1.93 -3.53
N LEU A 37 17.38 1.30 -3.10
CA LEU A 37 17.26 0.66 -1.78
C LEU A 37 17.65 -0.82 -1.77
N ILE A 38 17.75 -1.48 -2.94
CA ILE A 38 18.16 -2.89 -3.00
C ILE A 38 19.60 -3.03 -2.50
N PRO A 39 19.84 -3.77 -1.40
CA PRO A 39 21.16 -3.94 -0.83
C PRO A 39 22.07 -4.74 -1.78
N ASN A 40 23.38 -4.57 -1.59
CA ASN A 40 24.40 -5.39 -2.27
C ASN A 40 24.56 -6.75 -1.58
N SER A 41 23.47 -7.46 -1.38
CA SER A 41 23.45 -8.80 -0.78
C SER A 41 23.00 -9.83 -1.81
N GLU A 42 23.50 -11.06 -1.69
CA GLU A 42 23.13 -12.14 -2.59
C GLU A 42 21.64 -12.50 -2.48
N ASN A 43 21.11 -12.54 -1.25
CA ASN A 43 19.72 -12.84 -1.00
C ASN A 43 18.93 -11.57 -0.65
N ILE A 44 17.86 -11.35 -1.39
CA ILE A 44 16.96 -10.20 -1.19
C ILE A 44 15.52 -10.65 -1.07
N LYS A 45 14.71 -9.80 -0.44
CA LYS A 45 13.26 -9.94 -0.38
C LYS A 45 12.61 -8.69 -0.94
N LEU A 46 11.71 -8.86 -1.91
CA LEU A 46 10.87 -7.79 -2.44
C LEU A 46 9.39 -8.10 -2.19
N PHE A 47 8.65 -7.10 -1.74
CA PHE A 47 7.19 -7.15 -1.75
C PHE A 47 6.71 -7.01 -3.18
N THR A 48 5.61 -7.69 -3.52
CA THR A 48 5.19 -7.75 -4.91
C THR A 48 3.75 -7.31 -5.11
N HIS A 49 3.50 -6.84 -6.32
CA HIS A 49 2.17 -6.67 -6.89
C HIS A 49 2.12 -7.42 -8.21
N LEU A 50 1.20 -8.38 -8.33
CA LEU A 50 0.95 -9.11 -9.57
C LEU A 50 -0.16 -8.42 -10.34
N GLN A 51 0.15 -7.92 -11.54
CA GLN A 51 -0.82 -7.45 -12.51
C GLN A 51 -1.11 -8.55 -13.52
N ILE A 52 -2.37 -8.91 -13.64
CA ILE A 52 -2.85 -9.92 -14.59
C ILE A 52 -3.63 -9.20 -15.68
N LYS A 53 -3.25 -9.41 -16.93
CA LYS A 53 -3.96 -9.02 -18.14
C LYS A 53 -4.20 -10.26 -18.99
N GLU A 54 -5.03 -10.16 -20.03
CA GLU A 54 -5.33 -11.27 -20.93
C GLU A 54 -4.09 -11.84 -21.61
N ASP A 55 -3.13 -10.97 -21.93
CA ASP A 55 -1.90 -11.25 -22.69
C ASP A 55 -0.63 -11.32 -21.84
N ALA A 56 -0.69 -10.94 -20.55
CA ALA A 56 0.51 -10.86 -19.73
C ALA A 56 0.26 -10.97 -18.22
N HIS A 57 1.15 -11.67 -17.54
CA HIS A 57 1.30 -11.64 -16.08
C HIS A 57 2.56 -10.86 -15.73
N THR A 58 2.42 -9.71 -15.11
CA THR A 58 3.55 -8.82 -14.81
C THR A 58 3.71 -8.67 -13.29
N LEU A 59 4.93 -8.91 -12.80
CA LEU A 59 5.29 -8.68 -11.40
C LEU A 59 5.98 -7.32 -11.25
N PHE A 60 5.53 -6.57 -10.26
CA PHE A 60 6.19 -5.36 -9.77
C PHE A 60 6.78 -5.64 -8.40
N GLY A 61 8.02 -5.20 -8.17
CA GLY A 61 8.77 -5.42 -6.94
C GLY A 61 9.06 -4.13 -6.18
N PHE A 62 9.03 -4.21 -4.84
CA PHE A 62 9.23 -3.07 -3.93
C PHE A 62 10.05 -3.54 -2.73
N VAL A 63 11.05 -2.73 -2.30
CA VAL A 63 11.80 -3.02 -1.07
C VAL A 63 10.91 -2.75 0.15
N GLU A 64 10.09 -1.71 0.11
CA GLU A 64 9.22 -1.30 1.20
C GLU A 64 7.75 -1.62 0.94
N LYS A 65 7.04 -2.02 2.00
CA LYS A 65 5.57 -2.20 1.93
C LYS A 65 4.85 -0.88 1.64
N SER A 66 5.34 0.23 2.20
CA SER A 66 4.83 1.58 2.01
C SER A 66 4.80 1.96 0.53
N GLU A 67 5.89 1.76 -0.20
CA GLU A 67 5.98 2.01 -1.63
C GLU A 67 4.95 1.18 -2.41
N ARG A 68 4.82 -0.12 -2.08
CA ARG A 68 3.82 -1.00 -2.69
C ARG A 68 2.39 -0.52 -2.46
N GLU A 69 2.06 -0.06 -1.26
CA GLU A 69 0.72 0.44 -0.96
C GLU A 69 0.41 1.73 -1.72
N ILE A 70 1.39 2.64 -1.85
CA ILE A 70 1.25 3.84 -2.70
C ILE A 70 1.05 3.45 -4.17
N PHE A 71 1.82 2.47 -4.68
CA PHE A 71 1.61 1.94 -6.02
C PHE A 71 0.17 1.46 -6.24
N LYS A 72 -0.39 0.71 -5.29
CA LYS A 72 -1.79 0.24 -5.35
C LYS A 72 -2.79 1.40 -5.30
N LEU A 73 -2.54 2.40 -4.45
CA LEU A 73 -3.37 3.61 -4.39
C LEU A 73 -3.38 4.32 -5.74
N LEU A 74 -2.23 4.51 -6.36
CA LEU A 74 -2.12 5.11 -7.68
C LEU A 74 -2.88 4.32 -8.75
N LEU A 75 -2.81 2.99 -8.72
CA LEU A 75 -3.56 2.12 -9.65
C LEU A 75 -5.08 2.25 -9.48
N SER A 76 -5.58 2.66 -8.32
CA SER A 76 -7.02 2.85 -8.09
C SER A 76 -7.58 4.09 -8.80
N VAL A 77 -6.71 4.97 -9.34
CA VAL A 77 -7.11 6.18 -10.06
C VAL A 77 -7.32 5.87 -11.54
N SER A 78 -8.48 6.20 -12.06
CA SER A 78 -8.77 6.03 -13.49
C SER A 78 -7.81 6.88 -14.34
N GLY A 79 -7.14 6.22 -15.28
CA GLY A 79 -6.11 6.81 -16.14
C GLY A 79 -4.68 6.64 -15.65
N ILE A 80 -4.47 6.02 -14.47
CA ILE A 80 -3.13 5.63 -13.98
C ILE A 80 -2.96 4.12 -14.15
N GLY A 81 -2.14 3.73 -15.12
CA GLY A 81 -1.70 2.35 -15.27
C GLY A 81 -0.41 2.05 -14.52
N ALA A 82 -0.03 0.76 -14.43
CA ALA A 82 1.15 0.34 -13.69
C ALA A 82 2.47 0.99 -14.19
N SER A 83 2.59 1.23 -15.50
CA SER A 83 3.75 1.93 -16.06
C SER A 83 3.83 3.37 -15.55
N ILE A 84 2.71 4.10 -15.51
CA ILE A 84 2.65 5.48 -15.01
C ILE A 84 2.91 5.49 -13.50
N ALA A 85 2.28 4.60 -12.73
CA ALA A 85 2.50 4.50 -11.29
C ALA A 85 3.99 4.22 -10.96
N ARG A 86 4.65 3.33 -11.70
CA ARG A 86 6.09 3.07 -11.58
C ARG A 86 6.94 4.31 -11.95
N THR A 87 6.55 5.04 -12.98
CA THR A 87 7.22 6.29 -13.36
C THR A 87 7.09 7.35 -12.27
N MET A 88 5.91 7.48 -11.64
CA MET A 88 5.71 8.37 -10.49
C MET A 88 6.67 8.03 -9.35
N LEU A 89 6.73 6.75 -8.94
CA LEU A 89 7.61 6.26 -7.88
C LEU A 89 9.11 6.31 -8.25
N SER A 90 9.43 6.44 -9.54
CA SER A 90 10.79 6.65 -10.02
C SER A 90 11.19 8.13 -10.06
N SER A 91 10.20 9.03 -10.18
CA SER A 91 10.42 10.48 -10.33
C SER A 91 10.36 11.23 -9.00
N MET A 92 9.63 10.69 -8.01
CA MET A 92 9.44 11.27 -6.68
C MET A 92 9.51 10.19 -5.63
N GLU A 93 10.05 10.51 -4.46
CA GLU A 93 9.99 9.61 -3.31
C GLU A 93 8.54 9.34 -2.89
N PRO A 94 8.24 8.13 -2.35
CA PRO A 94 6.91 7.78 -1.90
C PRO A 94 6.26 8.82 -0.97
N LYS A 95 7.03 9.34 -0.02
CA LYS A 95 6.57 10.39 0.91
C LYS A 95 6.24 11.71 0.22
N GLN A 96 7.00 12.10 -0.79
CA GLN A 96 6.76 13.33 -1.56
C GLN A 96 5.46 13.21 -2.38
N ILE A 97 5.18 12.03 -2.95
CA ILE A 97 3.92 11.78 -3.65
C ILE A 97 2.73 11.94 -2.70
N LEU A 98 2.79 11.33 -1.50
CA LEU A 98 1.73 11.46 -0.49
C LEU A 98 1.54 12.92 -0.07
N GLN A 99 2.63 13.65 0.16
CA GLN A 99 2.59 15.07 0.53
C GLN A 99 1.96 15.92 -0.58
N ALA A 100 2.36 15.74 -1.84
CA ALA A 100 1.78 16.46 -2.97
C ALA A 100 0.27 16.20 -3.10
N ILE A 101 -0.17 14.96 -2.86
CA ILE A 101 -1.60 14.61 -2.85
C ILE A 101 -2.32 15.28 -1.68
N ALA A 102 -1.78 15.21 -0.47
CA ALA A 102 -2.39 15.80 0.74
C ALA A 102 -2.54 17.32 0.63
N THR A 103 -1.50 18.01 0.14
CA THR A 103 -1.50 19.47 -0.05
C THR A 103 -2.26 19.94 -1.30
N GLY A 104 -2.56 19.03 -2.23
CA GLY A 104 -3.22 19.38 -3.48
C GLY A 104 -2.28 19.99 -4.53
N ASP A 105 -1.00 19.65 -4.49
CA ASP A 105 0.01 20.15 -5.42
C ASP A 105 -0.09 19.48 -6.80
N VAL A 106 -0.97 20.02 -7.63
CA VAL A 106 -1.18 19.57 -9.02
C VAL A 106 0.09 19.72 -9.85
N VAL A 107 0.89 20.78 -9.61
CA VAL A 107 2.07 21.11 -10.44
C VAL A 107 3.14 20.05 -10.29
N SER A 108 3.44 19.62 -9.07
CA SER A 108 4.41 18.56 -8.80
C SER A 108 3.98 17.22 -9.43
N ILE A 109 2.72 16.85 -9.33
CA ILE A 109 2.22 15.61 -9.95
C ILE A 109 2.23 15.71 -11.49
N GLN A 110 1.87 16.86 -12.05
CA GLN A 110 1.86 17.09 -13.50
C GLN A 110 3.28 17.11 -14.11
N SER A 111 4.31 17.48 -13.34
CA SER A 111 5.71 17.49 -13.82
C SER A 111 6.23 16.10 -14.20
N ILE A 112 5.55 15.04 -13.73
CA ILE A 112 5.92 13.65 -14.01
C ILE A 112 5.57 13.29 -15.44
N LYS A 113 6.53 12.74 -16.17
CA LYS A 113 6.35 12.33 -17.57
C LYS A 113 5.17 11.36 -17.74
N GLY A 114 4.25 11.69 -18.63
CA GLY A 114 3.06 10.89 -18.93
C GLY A 114 1.83 11.28 -18.14
N ILE A 115 1.90 12.30 -17.26
CA ILE A 115 0.78 12.82 -16.50
C ILE A 115 0.37 14.19 -17.03
N GLY A 116 -0.82 14.28 -17.60
CA GLY A 116 -1.42 15.55 -18.01
C GLY A 116 -2.16 16.22 -16.85
N THR A 117 -2.51 17.51 -17.01
CA THR A 117 -3.21 18.31 -15.99
C THR A 117 -4.49 17.63 -15.47
N LYS A 118 -5.31 17.09 -16.36
CA LYS A 118 -6.56 16.38 -15.99
C LYS A 118 -6.30 15.14 -15.14
N THR A 119 -5.25 14.38 -15.47
CA THR A 119 -4.86 13.19 -14.70
C THR A 119 -4.29 13.57 -13.34
N ALA A 120 -3.44 14.61 -13.27
CA ALA A 120 -2.90 15.11 -12.00
C ALA A 120 -4.01 15.59 -11.05
N GLN A 121 -4.98 16.36 -11.56
CA GLN A 121 -6.14 16.79 -10.78
C GLN A 121 -6.97 15.61 -10.27
N ARG A 122 -7.17 14.58 -11.11
CA ARG A 122 -7.89 13.37 -10.71
C ARG A 122 -7.15 12.59 -9.63
N VAL A 123 -5.83 12.43 -9.74
CA VAL A 123 -5.01 11.78 -8.70
C VAL A 123 -5.25 12.45 -7.34
N ILE A 124 -5.20 13.77 -7.31
CA ILE A 124 -5.43 14.51 -6.06
C ILE A 124 -6.86 14.32 -5.56
N LEU A 125 -7.85 14.51 -6.43
CA LEU A 125 -9.26 14.40 -6.04
C LEU A 125 -9.60 13.01 -5.48
N ASP A 126 -9.17 11.94 -6.17
CA ASP A 126 -9.51 10.57 -5.82
C ASP A 126 -8.73 10.05 -4.59
N LEU A 127 -7.53 10.60 -4.32
CA LEU A 127 -6.64 10.07 -3.28
C LEU A 127 -6.50 10.96 -2.05
N LYS A 128 -6.83 12.25 -2.11
CA LYS A 128 -6.61 13.19 -1.00
C LYS A 128 -7.24 12.72 0.31
N GLU A 129 -8.52 12.32 0.29
CA GLU A 129 -9.18 11.83 1.48
C GLU A 129 -8.60 10.51 2.00
N LYS A 130 -8.16 9.63 1.09
CA LYS A 130 -7.54 8.35 1.47
C LYS A 130 -6.19 8.56 2.14
N VAL A 131 -5.39 9.48 1.59
CA VAL A 131 -4.06 9.82 2.11
C VAL A 131 -4.16 10.50 3.47
N LEU A 132 -5.09 11.44 3.66
CA LEU A 132 -5.29 12.10 4.96
C LEU A 132 -5.69 11.09 6.05
N LYS A 133 -6.58 10.14 5.75
CA LYS A 133 -6.97 9.08 6.69
C LYS A 133 -5.80 8.16 7.09
N VAL A 134 -4.87 7.90 6.18
CA VAL A 134 -3.66 7.10 6.49
C VAL A 134 -2.70 7.89 7.37
N HIS A 135 -2.52 9.20 7.12
CA HIS A 135 -1.70 10.08 7.96
C HIS A 135 -2.25 10.21 9.39
N ASP A 136 -3.56 10.37 9.54
CA ASP A 136 -4.19 10.43 10.87
C ASP A 136 -3.98 9.13 11.67
N LEU A 137 -3.90 7.97 11.00
CA LEU A 137 -3.64 6.67 11.64
C LEU A 137 -2.17 6.52 12.07
N ASP A 138 -1.22 7.06 11.32
CA ASP A 138 0.20 7.02 11.70
C ASP A 138 0.53 7.92 12.90
N GLU A 139 -0.15 9.06 13.06
CA GLU A 139 -0.01 9.94 14.23
C GLU A 139 -0.68 9.36 15.49
N VAL A 140 -1.81 8.64 15.33
CA VAL A 140 -2.53 7.98 16.43
C VAL A 140 -1.83 6.71 16.91
N SER A 141 -1.01 6.06 16.07
CA SER A 141 -0.25 4.84 16.41
C SER A 141 0.85 5.05 17.46
N MET A 142 1.13 6.29 17.88
CA MET A 142 2.08 6.58 18.98
C MET A 142 1.45 6.54 20.37
N SER A 143 0.14 6.26 20.52
CA SER A 143 -0.50 6.06 21.82
C SER A 143 -0.94 4.60 22.00
N SER A 144 -0.19 3.87 22.78
CA SER A 144 -0.22 2.40 22.95
C SER A 144 -1.47 1.79 23.64
N ASN A 145 -2.60 2.50 23.73
CA ASN A 145 -3.79 1.99 24.40
C ASN A 145 -5.05 1.79 23.52
N ASN A 146 -4.96 2.01 22.22
CA ASN A 146 -6.10 1.86 21.29
C ASN A 146 -5.95 0.74 20.26
N THR A 147 -4.82 0.04 20.23
CA THR A 147 -4.42 -0.90 19.15
C THR A 147 -5.44 -2.04 18.96
N ASN A 148 -5.94 -2.64 20.04
CA ASN A 148 -6.87 -3.77 19.94
C ASN A 148 -8.24 -3.38 19.36
N LYS A 149 -8.71 -2.17 19.65
CA LYS A 149 -9.97 -1.65 19.09
C LYS A 149 -9.86 -1.37 17.61
N ASP A 150 -8.79 -0.69 17.20
CA ASP A 150 -8.59 -0.25 15.82
C ASP A 150 -8.33 -1.45 14.91
N GLU A 151 -7.58 -2.45 15.40
CA GLU A 151 -7.37 -3.71 14.69
C GLU A 151 -8.66 -4.52 14.58
N ALA A 152 -9.48 -4.58 15.63
CA ALA A 152 -10.77 -5.26 15.59
C ALA A 152 -11.75 -4.56 14.61
N LEU A 153 -11.80 -3.22 14.60
CA LEU A 153 -12.58 -2.45 13.64
C LEU A 153 -12.15 -2.69 12.21
N SER A 154 -10.84 -2.64 11.94
CA SER A 154 -10.28 -2.92 10.63
C SER A 154 -10.65 -4.33 10.14
N ALA A 155 -10.57 -5.33 11.03
CA ALA A 155 -10.96 -6.70 10.71
C ALA A 155 -12.45 -6.81 10.35
N LEU A 156 -13.33 -6.14 11.10
CA LEU A 156 -14.78 -6.14 10.83
C LEU A 156 -15.13 -5.42 9.51
N GLU A 157 -14.42 -4.33 9.18
CA GLU A 157 -14.56 -3.67 7.88
C GLU A 157 -14.16 -4.59 6.71
N VAL A 158 -13.05 -5.33 6.85
CA VAL A 158 -12.60 -6.32 5.86
C VAL A 158 -13.60 -7.46 5.71
N LEU A 159 -14.29 -7.85 6.79
CA LEU A 159 -15.37 -8.84 6.77
C LEU A 159 -16.68 -8.30 6.16
N GLY A 160 -16.74 -7.02 5.79
CA GLY A 160 -17.87 -6.42 5.09
C GLY A 160 -18.92 -5.75 5.99
N PHE A 161 -18.65 -5.58 7.27
CA PHE A 161 -19.57 -4.88 8.18
C PHE A 161 -19.47 -3.35 8.03
N ASN A 162 -20.60 -2.68 8.24
CA ASN A 162 -20.65 -1.22 8.18
C ASN A 162 -19.82 -0.62 9.32
N LYS A 163 -18.87 0.27 8.99
CA LYS A 163 -17.96 0.91 9.92
C LYS A 163 -18.67 1.54 11.14
N LYS A 164 -19.72 2.33 10.90
CA LYS A 164 -20.46 3.01 11.98
C LYS A 164 -21.16 2.05 12.95
N LEU A 165 -21.61 0.89 12.46
CA LEU A 165 -22.23 -0.13 13.31
C LEU A 165 -21.16 -0.89 14.09
N ALA A 166 -20.09 -1.31 13.41
CA ALA A 166 -18.95 -2.00 14.01
C ALA A 166 -18.31 -1.15 15.13
N GLU A 167 -18.10 0.14 14.89
CA GLU A 167 -17.52 1.09 15.85
C GLU A 167 -18.32 1.14 17.16
N LYS A 168 -19.66 1.29 17.07
CA LYS A 168 -20.54 1.30 18.24
C LYS A 168 -20.46 0.02 19.06
N VAL A 169 -20.44 -1.12 18.37
CA VAL A 169 -20.40 -2.45 19.01
C VAL A 169 -19.04 -2.67 19.66
N VAL A 170 -17.94 -2.38 18.95
CA VAL A 170 -16.56 -2.50 19.48
C VAL A 170 -16.33 -1.57 20.66
N GLU A 171 -16.81 -0.32 20.62
CA GLU A 171 -16.72 0.60 21.74
C GLU A 171 -17.45 0.08 22.99
N LYS A 172 -18.64 -0.49 22.81
CA LYS A 172 -19.40 -1.08 23.92
C LYS A 172 -18.63 -2.23 24.56
N ILE A 173 -18.14 -3.17 23.72
CA ILE A 173 -17.36 -4.34 24.18
C ILE A 173 -16.09 -3.91 24.93
N ALA A 174 -15.36 -2.93 24.39
CA ALA A 174 -14.12 -2.46 24.99
C ALA A 174 -14.35 -1.68 26.32
N ARG A 175 -15.52 -1.05 26.51
CA ARG A 175 -15.92 -0.45 27.80
C ARG A 175 -16.28 -1.51 28.84
N GLU A 176 -16.96 -2.59 28.42
CA GLU A 176 -17.34 -3.70 29.28
C GLU A 176 -16.14 -4.58 29.67
N ASN A 177 -15.15 -4.71 28.79
CA ASN A 177 -13.95 -5.52 28.98
C ASN A 177 -12.70 -4.78 28.45
N PRO A 178 -12.06 -3.91 29.25
CA PRO A 178 -10.89 -3.12 28.83
C PRO A 178 -9.67 -3.97 28.41
N ASP A 179 -9.52 -5.16 28.97
CA ASP A 179 -8.42 -6.08 28.73
C ASP A 179 -8.76 -7.15 27.67
N ALA A 180 -9.86 -6.97 26.91
CA ALA A 180 -10.26 -7.92 25.90
C ALA A 180 -9.22 -8.02 24.76
N THR A 181 -8.87 -9.23 24.39
CA THR A 181 -8.03 -9.48 23.20
C THR A 181 -8.79 -9.16 21.92
N ILE A 182 -8.07 -8.84 20.86
CA ILE A 182 -8.63 -8.57 19.51
C ILE A 182 -9.60 -9.67 19.09
N GLU A 183 -9.19 -10.93 19.25
CA GLU A 183 -10.02 -12.08 18.92
C GLU A 183 -11.33 -12.11 19.72
N SER A 184 -11.28 -11.79 21.02
CA SER A 184 -12.47 -11.74 21.88
C SER A 184 -13.41 -10.63 21.44
N ILE A 185 -12.88 -9.44 21.13
CA ILE A 185 -13.64 -8.29 20.63
C ILE A 185 -14.36 -8.66 19.32
N ILE A 186 -13.62 -9.22 18.36
CA ILE A 186 -14.20 -9.63 17.06
C ILE A 186 -15.29 -10.68 17.25
N LYS A 187 -15.05 -11.74 18.05
CA LYS A 187 -16.05 -12.79 18.31
C LYS A 187 -17.33 -12.26 18.95
N GLN A 188 -17.19 -11.32 19.89
CA GLN A 188 -18.35 -10.70 20.53
C GLN A 188 -19.06 -9.75 19.58
N ALA A 189 -18.31 -8.96 18.78
CA ALA A 189 -18.90 -8.06 17.82
C ALA A 189 -19.71 -8.82 16.74
N LEU A 190 -19.19 -9.95 16.23
CA LEU A 190 -19.89 -10.79 15.26
C LEU A 190 -21.21 -11.39 15.77
N LYS A 191 -21.42 -11.48 17.10
CA LYS A 191 -22.68 -11.93 17.70
C LYS A 191 -23.70 -10.80 17.86
N ASN A 192 -23.24 -9.55 17.81
CA ASN A 192 -24.05 -8.36 18.07
C ASN A 192 -24.27 -7.48 16.81
N LEU A 193 -23.65 -7.84 15.69
CA LEU A 193 -23.79 -7.23 14.37
C LEU A 193 -24.71 -8.06 13.47
#